data_bdefd73fdfd323e1b301fd4eb5bc4c0c
#
_entry.id   bdefd73fdfd323e1b301fd4eb5bc4c0c
#
_cell.length_a   1.000
_cell.length_b   1.000
_cell.length_c   1.000
_cell.angle_alpha   90.00
_cell.angle_beta   90.00
_cell.angle_gamma   90.00
#
_symmetry.space_group_name_H-M   'P 1'
#
loop_
_entity.id
_entity.type
_entity.pdbx_description
1 polymer ?
#
loop_
_entity_poly.entity_id
_entity_poly.type
_entity_poly.pdbx_seq_one_letter_code
_entity_poly.pdbx_strand_id
1 'polypeptide(L)'
;MKVARIRMFGAHMYRGGEWDFSLYDEAFRAADKYGVRLFATLFPVTDELNDVGGFKFPRSKAHLREIDDYITAVVSHFRQYESLWTWVLQNEPGSGGTRVAMTDLAREVYDRWLADFPPEERGEGYLKADFTQEKFLTYYTTWYLNHIAQLVERLDPQRGRHINPHQILGTLPDYDFPAYSKFLTSVGASLHLSWHFGMFSQREYPLGVSLMSDIIRHNALGNPFWITELQGGNVTASGNVPYCPTAAHTAQYLWTAIASGAEGVIFWSLNQRAAVMEAGEWGLLDFLRRPSDRMLEAAKVASVLQRHGEEFRGLKPAPAPVTLLYNIASLRIQRRNAETPASGEEGRQASACMKSLAAAYEAVSAWGVTPEVADMATFDWDDAAGRTAVIPHMVALPSEFRPRIESFVRNGGKLIVTGLSGFYDENMRCLFMNGFPLKSCFGAEVSEFKVAGEYFTLGEELPAHLWRGILVPASDETMMTDGGDVAAVRNRYGRGEVVWVPSPIELGGYHRDMVPLTAFYGRECRDAIDAAPASFRTPEPDVLMRTMRKEGVLTTVIVNKRPESAAIRLRTGRYGVPRVIYGDASVKGAQVTVGADRCAVVVWSR
;
A
#
# COMPACT_ATOMS: atom_id res chain seq x y z
N MET A 1 23.21 7.10 -11.66
CA MET A 1 21.85 6.61 -12.01
C MET A 1 22.01 5.25 -12.67
N LYS A 2 21.24 4.25 -12.23
CA LYS A 2 21.33 2.87 -12.78
C LYS A 2 20.07 2.45 -13.52
N VAL A 3 18.96 3.11 -13.21
CA VAL A 3 17.64 2.84 -13.79
C VAL A 3 16.97 4.18 -14.10
N ALA A 4 16.26 4.25 -15.18
CA ALA A 4 15.41 5.37 -15.56
C ALA A 4 14.08 4.85 -16.11
N ARG A 5 13.05 5.69 -16.08
CA ARG A 5 11.77 5.43 -16.72
C ARG A 5 11.55 6.44 -17.82
N ILE A 6 11.14 5.96 -18.98
CA ILE A 6 10.84 6.77 -20.16
C ILE A 6 9.39 6.55 -20.57
N ARG A 7 8.68 7.63 -20.91
CA ARG A 7 7.32 7.58 -21.45
C ARG A 7 7.37 7.57 -22.98
N MET A 8 6.83 6.52 -23.59
CA MET A 8 6.89 6.28 -25.04
C MET A 8 5.63 6.85 -25.71
N PHE A 9 5.55 8.18 -25.86
CA PHE A 9 4.35 8.81 -26.41
C PHE A 9 4.18 8.50 -27.90
N GLY A 10 3.06 7.89 -28.26
CA GLY A 10 2.71 7.60 -29.65
C GLY A 10 2.67 8.87 -30.52
N ALA A 11 2.13 9.96 -29.99
CA ALA A 11 2.09 11.27 -30.67
C ALA A 11 3.47 11.83 -31.04
N HIS A 12 4.55 11.40 -30.39
CA HIS A 12 5.91 11.80 -30.74
C HIS A 12 6.52 10.93 -31.85
N MET A 13 6.01 9.73 -32.07
CA MET A 13 6.56 8.72 -32.97
C MET A 13 5.73 8.47 -34.22
N TYR A 14 4.43 8.78 -34.22
CA TYR A 14 3.55 8.56 -35.35
C TYR A 14 3.06 9.89 -35.91
N ARG A 15 3.49 10.21 -37.15
CA ARG A 15 3.17 11.47 -37.79
C ARG A 15 2.94 11.27 -39.30
N GLY A 16 1.84 11.81 -39.80
CA GLY A 16 1.54 11.77 -41.24
C GLY A 16 1.35 10.36 -41.81
N GLY A 17 1.00 9.39 -40.96
CA GLY A 17 0.83 7.98 -41.38
C GLY A 17 2.10 7.13 -41.27
N GLU A 18 3.21 7.68 -40.82
CA GLU A 18 4.51 7.00 -40.72
C GLU A 18 5.06 7.01 -39.31
N TRP A 19 5.86 5.98 -38.98
CA TRP A 19 6.58 5.87 -37.70
C TRP A 19 7.97 6.48 -37.83
N ASP A 20 8.28 7.42 -36.91
CA ASP A 20 9.63 7.97 -36.70
C ASP A 20 10.06 7.70 -35.25
N PHE A 21 10.98 6.78 -35.05
CA PHE A 21 11.51 6.40 -33.75
C PHE A 21 12.78 7.16 -33.36
N SER A 22 13.30 8.04 -34.19
CA SER A 22 14.62 8.66 -34.07
C SER A 22 14.86 9.32 -32.71
N LEU A 23 13.85 10.05 -32.18
CA LEU A 23 13.93 10.73 -30.88
C LEU A 23 14.18 9.75 -29.72
N TYR A 24 13.47 8.62 -29.74
CA TYR A 24 13.62 7.61 -28.67
C TYR A 24 14.82 6.71 -28.91
N ASP A 25 15.20 6.43 -30.15
CA ASP A 25 16.44 5.72 -30.48
C ASP A 25 17.66 6.41 -29.90
N GLU A 26 17.70 7.75 -29.94
CA GLU A 26 18.78 8.53 -29.31
C GLU A 26 18.83 8.27 -27.80
N ALA A 27 17.68 8.28 -27.12
CA ALA A 27 17.59 8.04 -25.70
C ALA A 27 18.02 6.59 -25.32
N PHE A 28 17.59 5.59 -26.10
CA PHE A 28 17.97 4.19 -25.86
C PHE A 28 19.47 3.94 -26.14
N ARG A 29 20.03 4.50 -27.22
CA ARG A 29 21.48 4.45 -27.47
C ARG A 29 22.31 5.12 -26.37
N ALA A 30 21.81 6.24 -25.83
CA ALA A 30 22.45 6.88 -24.69
C ALA A 30 22.39 5.99 -23.44
N ALA A 31 21.25 5.35 -23.20
CA ALA A 31 21.10 4.42 -22.08
C ALA A 31 22.02 3.21 -22.20
N ASP A 32 22.12 2.60 -23.38
CA ASP A 32 23.10 1.53 -23.67
C ASP A 32 24.54 1.99 -23.40
N LYS A 33 24.92 3.14 -23.95
CA LYS A 33 26.27 3.72 -23.79
C LYS A 33 26.65 3.94 -22.33
N TYR A 34 25.72 4.36 -21.48
CA TYR A 34 25.99 4.70 -20.07
C TYR A 34 25.56 3.61 -19.09
N GLY A 35 25.10 2.44 -19.57
CA GLY A 35 24.69 1.32 -18.75
C GLY A 35 23.49 1.64 -17.84
N VAL A 36 22.52 2.39 -18.36
CA VAL A 36 21.27 2.73 -17.66
C VAL A 36 20.16 1.81 -18.15
N ARG A 37 19.53 1.07 -17.23
CA ARG A 37 18.37 0.23 -17.55
C ARG A 37 17.10 1.07 -17.66
N LEU A 38 16.25 0.76 -18.64
CA LEU A 38 15.04 1.51 -18.93
C LEU A 38 13.76 0.72 -18.61
N PHE A 39 12.87 1.39 -17.89
CA PHE A 39 11.45 1.07 -17.79
C PHE A 39 10.72 1.88 -18.88
N ALA A 40 10.31 1.21 -19.95
CA ALA A 40 9.64 1.86 -21.07
C ALA A 40 8.12 1.81 -20.88
N THR A 41 7.51 2.96 -20.59
CA THR A 41 6.07 3.07 -20.38
C THR A 41 5.36 3.27 -21.70
N LEU A 42 4.42 2.39 -22.01
CA LEU A 42 3.59 2.47 -23.18
C LEU A 42 2.54 3.59 -23.03
N PHE A 43 2.61 4.56 -23.94
CA PHE A 43 1.65 5.66 -24.06
C PHE A 43 1.13 5.69 -25.50
N PRO A 44 0.08 4.90 -25.80
CA PRO A 44 -0.55 4.89 -27.12
C PRO A 44 -0.97 6.30 -27.57
N VAL A 45 -1.23 6.48 -28.84
CA VAL A 45 -1.69 7.76 -29.39
C VAL A 45 -2.97 8.18 -28.68
N THR A 46 -2.99 9.39 -28.12
CA THR A 46 -4.18 10.04 -27.59
C THR A 46 -4.41 11.35 -28.31
N ASP A 47 -5.64 11.74 -28.53
CA ASP A 47 -6.01 13.03 -29.10
C ASP A 47 -5.78 14.19 -28.10
N GLU A 48 -5.51 13.86 -26.83
CA GLU A 48 -5.34 14.83 -25.75
C GLU A 48 -3.88 14.94 -25.36
N LEU A 49 -3.23 16.01 -25.79
CA LEU A 49 -1.86 16.37 -25.41
C LEU A 49 -1.67 16.54 -23.88
N ASN A 50 -2.76 16.72 -23.16
CA ASN A 50 -2.78 16.97 -21.71
C ASN A 50 -3.07 15.74 -20.87
N ASP A 51 -3.22 14.55 -21.47
CA ASP A 51 -3.45 13.32 -20.72
C ASP A 51 -2.14 12.86 -20.05
N VAL A 52 -1.82 13.46 -18.92
CA VAL A 52 -0.59 13.18 -18.15
C VAL A 52 -0.59 11.75 -17.62
N GLY A 53 -1.76 11.24 -17.25
CA GLY A 53 -1.92 9.88 -16.74
C GLY A 53 -2.09 8.81 -17.83
N GLY A 54 -2.30 9.24 -19.09
CA GLY A 54 -2.77 8.36 -20.16
C GLY A 54 -4.25 7.98 -19.98
N PHE A 55 -4.89 7.54 -21.07
CA PHE A 55 -6.25 7.05 -20.97
C PHE A 55 -6.28 5.69 -20.22
N LYS A 56 -7.35 5.44 -19.49
CA LYS A 56 -7.44 4.25 -18.63
C LYS A 56 -8.03 3.04 -19.34
N PHE A 57 -8.91 3.27 -20.32
CA PHE A 57 -9.62 2.21 -21.06
C PHE A 57 -9.75 2.56 -22.54
N PRO A 58 -9.74 1.55 -23.45
CA PRO A 58 -10.01 1.79 -24.86
C PRO A 58 -11.45 2.31 -25.05
N ARG A 59 -11.61 3.34 -25.88
CA ARG A 59 -12.89 4.04 -26.12
C ARG A 59 -13.81 3.26 -27.09
N SER A 60 -13.22 2.42 -27.95
CA SER A 60 -13.93 1.63 -28.96
C SER A 60 -13.07 0.47 -29.45
N LYS A 61 -13.65 -0.43 -30.25
CA LYS A 61 -12.88 -1.49 -30.96
C LYS A 61 -11.86 -0.92 -31.93
N ALA A 62 -12.16 0.21 -32.58
CA ALA A 62 -11.21 0.88 -33.46
C ALA A 62 -10.03 1.43 -32.66
N HIS A 63 -10.30 2.12 -31.55
CA HIS A 63 -9.25 2.61 -30.66
C HIS A 63 -8.40 1.47 -30.08
N LEU A 64 -9.01 0.32 -29.72
CA LEU A 64 -8.24 -0.84 -29.27
C LEU A 64 -7.27 -1.35 -30.35
N ARG A 65 -7.68 -1.37 -31.63
CA ARG A 65 -6.78 -1.72 -32.74
C ARG A 65 -5.65 -0.72 -32.93
N GLU A 66 -5.93 0.59 -32.79
CA GLU A 66 -4.89 1.62 -32.83
C GLU A 66 -3.86 1.45 -31.71
N ILE A 67 -4.32 1.06 -30.50
CA ILE A 67 -3.45 0.70 -29.38
C ILE A 67 -2.59 -0.52 -29.73
N ASP A 68 -3.18 -1.57 -30.32
CA ASP A 68 -2.48 -2.78 -30.73
C ASP A 68 -1.43 -2.49 -31.81
N ASP A 69 -1.74 -1.64 -32.78
CA ASP A 69 -0.82 -1.20 -33.83
C ASP A 69 0.35 -0.41 -33.23
N TYR A 70 0.05 0.52 -32.30
CA TYR A 70 1.09 1.25 -31.55
C TYR A 70 2.01 0.29 -30.78
N ILE A 71 1.45 -0.63 -29.97
CA ILE A 71 2.24 -1.58 -29.19
C ILE A 71 3.09 -2.44 -30.13
N THR A 72 2.52 -2.90 -31.24
CA THR A 72 3.23 -3.74 -32.21
C THR A 72 4.42 -2.99 -32.82
N ALA A 73 4.23 -1.75 -33.23
CA ALA A 73 5.29 -0.94 -33.81
C ALA A 73 6.40 -0.64 -32.80
N VAL A 74 6.02 -0.13 -31.62
CA VAL A 74 6.97 0.31 -30.57
C VAL A 74 7.74 -0.88 -29.99
N VAL A 75 7.04 -1.95 -29.58
CA VAL A 75 7.71 -3.10 -28.96
C VAL A 75 8.61 -3.81 -29.97
N SER A 76 8.16 -4.00 -31.21
CA SER A 76 8.98 -4.64 -32.25
C SER A 76 10.26 -3.86 -32.57
N HIS A 77 10.20 -2.53 -32.52
CA HIS A 77 11.35 -1.69 -32.77
C HIS A 77 12.32 -1.66 -31.59
N PHE A 78 11.84 -1.34 -30.36
CA PHE A 78 12.72 -1.06 -29.22
C PHE A 78 13.22 -2.31 -28.51
N ARG A 79 12.65 -3.50 -28.70
CA ARG A 79 13.15 -4.76 -28.11
C ARG A 79 14.62 -5.08 -28.45
N GLN A 80 15.19 -4.46 -29.48
CA GLN A 80 16.58 -4.63 -29.89
C GLN A 80 17.60 -4.02 -28.92
N TYR A 81 17.20 -3.05 -28.09
CA TYR A 81 18.11 -2.34 -27.19
C TYR A 81 18.39 -3.11 -25.90
N GLU A 82 19.66 -3.24 -25.51
CA GLU A 82 20.06 -3.92 -24.27
C GLU A 82 19.63 -3.18 -23.01
N SER A 83 19.58 -1.84 -23.08
CA SER A 83 19.11 -0.99 -21.99
C SER A 83 17.65 -1.21 -21.63
N LEU A 84 16.82 -1.69 -22.54
CA LEU A 84 15.43 -1.99 -22.23
C LEU A 84 15.34 -3.15 -21.24
N TRP A 85 14.80 -2.87 -20.06
CA TRP A 85 14.65 -3.90 -19.02
C TRP A 85 13.22 -4.40 -18.92
N THR A 86 12.25 -3.50 -18.87
CA THR A 86 10.85 -3.87 -18.71
C THR A 86 9.91 -2.91 -19.41
N TRP A 87 8.81 -3.42 -19.88
CA TRP A 87 7.69 -2.65 -20.40
C TRP A 87 6.73 -2.30 -19.26
N VAL A 88 6.44 -1.03 -19.07
CA VAL A 88 5.34 -0.58 -18.21
C VAL A 88 4.10 -0.53 -19.07
N LEU A 89 3.18 -1.47 -18.83
CA LEU A 89 2.04 -1.73 -19.72
C LEU A 89 1.08 -0.54 -19.80
N GLN A 90 0.89 0.13 -18.68
CA GLN A 90 0.05 1.33 -18.58
C GLN A 90 0.54 2.18 -17.41
N ASN A 91 0.51 3.51 -17.59
CA ASN A 91 0.78 4.43 -16.50
C ASN A 91 -0.41 4.48 -15.55
N GLU A 92 -0.19 4.21 -14.28
CA GLU A 92 -1.17 4.38 -13.20
C GLU A 92 -2.55 3.83 -13.57
N PRO A 93 -2.67 2.49 -13.80
CA PRO A 93 -3.95 1.87 -14.19
C PRO A 93 -5.03 2.12 -13.13
N GLY A 94 -6.28 1.86 -13.51
CA GLY A 94 -7.45 2.10 -12.65
C GLY A 94 -7.97 3.52 -12.79
N SER A 95 -9.19 3.76 -12.33
CA SER A 95 -9.89 5.04 -12.47
C SER A 95 -10.16 5.74 -11.14
N GLY A 96 -10.04 5.03 -10.01
CA GLY A 96 -10.50 5.50 -8.70
C GLY A 96 -12.03 5.66 -8.59
N GLY A 97 -12.77 5.30 -9.64
CA GLY A 97 -14.22 5.42 -9.70
C GLY A 97 -14.94 4.13 -9.32
N THR A 98 -16.26 4.12 -9.52
CA THR A 98 -17.13 2.97 -9.23
C THR A 98 -17.70 2.32 -10.48
N ARG A 99 -17.52 2.94 -11.65
CA ARG A 99 -18.14 2.50 -12.91
C ARG A 99 -17.20 2.62 -14.11
N VAL A 100 -17.42 1.73 -15.08
CA VAL A 100 -16.83 1.83 -16.41
C VAL A 100 -17.80 2.59 -17.33
N ALA A 101 -17.27 3.49 -18.16
CA ALA A 101 -18.07 4.07 -19.25
C ALA A 101 -18.49 2.96 -20.24
N MET A 102 -19.80 2.74 -20.40
CA MET A 102 -20.34 1.62 -21.17
C MET A 102 -20.34 1.94 -22.69
N THR A 103 -19.15 1.95 -23.27
CA THR A 103 -18.96 1.95 -24.73
C THR A 103 -19.41 0.61 -25.34
N ASP A 104 -19.52 0.51 -26.66
CA ASP A 104 -19.88 -0.76 -27.32
C ASP A 104 -18.86 -1.88 -27.01
N LEU A 105 -17.56 -1.53 -26.92
CA LEU A 105 -16.53 -2.47 -26.51
C LEU A 105 -16.71 -2.90 -25.05
N ALA A 106 -16.92 -1.95 -24.16
CA ALA A 106 -17.12 -2.25 -22.73
C ALA A 106 -18.38 -3.09 -22.50
N ARG A 107 -19.44 -2.86 -23.26
CA ARG A 107 -20.68 -3.65 -23.23
C ARG A 107 -20.44 -5.10 -23.64
N GLU A 108 -19.72 -5.31 -24.74
CA GLU A 108 -19.38 -6.66 -25.19
C GLU A 108 -18.52 -7.42 -24.17
N VAL A 109 -17.57 -6.74 -23.54
CA VAL A 109 -16.74 -7.33 -22.47
C VAL A 109 -17.59 -7.62 -21.24
N TYR A 110 -18.53 -6.70 -20.91
CA TYR A 110 -19.47 -6.86 -19.79
C TYR A 110 -20.38 -8.07 -19.99
N ASP A 111 -20.96 -8.22 -21.18
CA ASP A 111 -21.89 -9.31 -21.48
C ASP A 111 -21.18 -10.67 -21.37
N ARG A 112 -19.91 -10.75 -21.85
CA ARG A 112 -19.08 -11.95 -21.68
C ARG A 112 -18.77 -12.22 -20.21
N TRP A 113 -18.33 -11.21 -19.48
CA TRP A 113 -18.04 -11.34 -18.05
C TRP A 113 -19.26 -11.78 -17.25
N LEU A 114 -20.44 -11.21 -17.55
CA LEU A 114 -21.68 -11.59 -16.87
C LEU A 114 -22.09 -13.04 -17.22
N ALA A 115 -21.80 -13.49 -18.44
CA ALA A 115 -22.10 -14.86 -18.87
C ALA A 115 -21.28 -15.93 -18.13
N ASP A 116 -20.11 -15.57 -17.59
CA ASP A 116 -19.25 -16.48 -16.81
C ASP A 116 -19.84 -16.83 -15.42
N PHE A 117 -20.81 -16.05 -14.92
CA PHE A 117 -21.47 -16.34 -13.65
C PHE A 117 -22.60 -17.37 -13.81
N PRO A 118 -22.85 -18.21 -12.79
CA PRO A 118 -23.96 -19.15 -12.79
C PRO A 118 -25.31 -18.43 -12.99
N PRO A 119 -26.29 -19.05 -13.64
CA PRO A 119 -27.61 -18.44 -13.88
C PRO A 119 -28.33 -18.01 -12.60
N GLU A 120 -28.11 -18.73 -11.51
CA GLU A 120 -28.68 -18.41 -10.17
C GLU A 120 -28.09 -17.14 -9.55
N GLU A 121 -26.88 -16.74 -9.94
CA GLU A 121 -26.22 -15.53 -9.44
C GLU A 121 -26.50 -14.28 -10.28
N ARG A 122 -27.15 -14.43 -11.43
CA ARG A 122 -27.42 -13.31 -12.34
C ARG A 122 -28.90 -13.11 -12.64
N GLY A 123 -29.26 -11.85 -12.90
CA GLY A 123 -30.51 -11.43 -13.52
C GLY A 123 -30.28 -11.04 -14.96
N GLU A 124 -31.27 -10.40 -15.57
CA GLU A 124 -31.16 -9.86 -16.92
C GLU A 124 -30.26 -8.59 -16.89
N GLY A 125 -29.01 -8.75 -17.39
CA GLY A 125 -28.05 -7.65 -17.49
C GLY A 125 -27.36 -7.25 -16.18
N TYR A 126 -27.45 -8.02 -15.07
CA TYR A 126 -26.80 -7.70 -13.79
C TYR A 126 -26.52 -8.95 -12.95
N LEU A 127 -25.62 -8.82 -11.96
CA LEU A 127 -25.50 -9.81 -10.89
C LEU A 127 -26.58 -9.55 -9.83
N LYS A 128 -27.15 -10.63 -9.26
CA LYS A 128 -28.10 -10.52 -8.15
C LYS A 128 -27.47 -10.02 -6.84
N ALA A 129 -26.15 -9.99 -6.79
CA ALA A 129 -25.39 -9.35 -5.73
C ALA A 129 -25.20 -7.86 -6.04
N ASP A 130 -25.12 -7.03 -5.02
CA ASP A 130 -24.73 -5.62 -5.18
C ASP A 130 -23.30 -5.48 -5.72
N PHE A 131 -22.91 -4.27 -6.09
CA PHE A 131 -21.57 -3.94 -6.60
C PHE A 131 -21.23 -4.54 -7.98
N THR A 132 -22.23 -4.82 -8.80
CA THR A 132 -22.00 -5.31 -10.18
C THR A 132 -21.06 -4.40 -10.98
N GLN A 133 -21.26 -3.08 -10.91
CA GLN A 133 -20.46 -2.11 -11.64
C GLN A 133 -19.02 -2.01 -11.11
N GLU A 134 -18.87 -2.04 -9.80
CA GLU A 134 -17.56 -2.00 -9.15
C GLU A 134 -16.76 -3.29 -9.40
N LYS A 135 -17.43 -4.44 -9.37
CA LYS A 135 -16.82 -5.73 -9.73
C LYS A 135 -16.42 -5.76 -11.21
N PHE A 136 -17.26 -5.22 -12.08
CA PHE A 136 -16.94 -5.11 -13.50
C PHE A 136 -15.78 -4.14 -13.76
N LEU A 137 -15.67 -3.02 -13.03
CA LEU A 137 -14.52 -2.12 -13.15
C LEU A 137 -13.20 -2.85 -12.88
N THR A 138 -13.13 -3.63 -11.78
CA THR A 138 -11.95 -4.44 -11.47
C THR A 138 -11.65 -5.45 -12.58
N TYR A 139 -12.69 -6.14 -13.07
CA TYR A 139 -12.56 -7.09 -14.18
C TYR A 139 -12.09 -6.41 -15.47
N TYR A 140 -12.68 -5.26 -15.84
CA TYR A 140 -12.37 -4.55 -17.07
C TYR A 140 -10.94 -4.00 -17.06
N THR A 141 -10.48 -3.48 -15.92
CA THR A 141 -9.08 -3.10 -15.72
C THR A 141 -8.15 -4.29 -15.93
N THR A 142 -8.47 -5.43 -15.33
CA THR A 142 -7.71 -6.67 -15.45
C THR A 142 -7.69 -7.19 -16.89
N TRP A 143 -8.85 -7.21 -17.55
CA TRP A 143 -8.99 -7.63 -18.94
C TRP A 143 -8.12 -6.80 -19.87
N TYR A 144 -8.15 -5.48 -19.73
CA TYR A 144 -7.38 -4.58 -20.58
C TYR A 144 -5.86 -4.70 -20.33
N LEU A 145 -5.43 -4.75 -19.08
CA LEU A 145 -4.01 -4.97 -18.75
C LEU A 145 -3.50 -6.33 -19.27
N ASN A 146 -4.30 -7.38 -19.13
CA ASN A 146 -3.95 -8.69 -19.64
C ASN A 146 -3.87 -8.71 -21.17
N HIS A 147 -4.77 -8.00 -21.87
CA HIS A 147 -4.71 -7.84 -23.33
C HIS A 147 -3.38 -7.23 -23.78
N ILE A 148 -2.96 -6.12 -23.15
CA ILE A 148 -1.67 -5.49 -23.43
C ILE A 148 -0.51 -6.43 -23.07
N ALA A 149 -0.58 -7.09 -21.91
CA ALA A 149 0.47 -8.00 -21.44
C ALA A 149 0.71 -9.15 -22.41
N GLN A 150 -0.36 -9.78 -22.90
CA GLN A 150 -0.27 -10.87 -23.88
C GLN A 150 0.32 -10.41 -25.23
N LEU A 151 -0.04 -9.21 -25.68
CA LEU A 151 0.52 -8.66 -26.91
C LEU A 151 2.03 -8.38 -26.74
N VAL A 152 2.42 -7.74 -25.65
CA VAL A 152 3.84 -7.48 -25.32
C VAL A 152 4.61 -8.79 -25.20
N GLU A 153 4.06 -9.81 -24.53
CA GLU A 153 4.72 -11.11 -24.35
C GLU A 153 4.97 -11.82 -25.69
N ARG A 154 4.01 -11.75 -26.62
CA ARG A 154 4.21 -12.32 -27.97
C ARG A 154 5.30 -11.61 -28.77
N LEU A 155 5.43 -10.30 -28.60
CA LEU A 155 6.38 -9.47 -29.35
C LEU A 155 7.78 -9.47 -28.70
N ASP A 156 7.85 -9.49 -27.37
CA ASP A 156 9.10 -9.43 -26.61
C ASP A 156 9.00 -10.30 -25.33
N PRO A 157 9.13 -11.62 -25.45
CA PRO A 157 8.99 -12.56 -24.32
C PRO A 157 10.14 -12.46 -23.32
N GLN A 158 11.25 -11.80 -23.66
CA GLN A 158 12.45 -11.73 -22.81
C GLN A 158 12.41 -10.57 -21.81
N ARG A 159 11.62 -9.54 -22.06
CA ARG A 159 11.53 -8.37 -21.20
C ARG A 159 10.41 -8.50 -20.17
N GLY A 160 10.61 -7.80 -19.05
CA GLY A 160 9.61 -7.75 -17.99
C GLY A 160 8.33 -7.02 -18.41
N ARG A 161 7.26 -7.29 -17.67
CA ARG A 161 5.96 -6.60 -17.76
C ARG A 161 5.63 -6.04 -16.40
N HIS A 162 5.32 -4.76 -16.34
CA HIS A 162 5.22 -3.96 -15.12
C HIS A 162 4.02 -3.01 -15.16
N ILE A 163 3.49 -2.67 -14.00
CA ILE A 163 2.53 -1.58 -13.79
C ILE A 163 2.93 -0.75 -12.57
N ASN A 164 2.46 0.49 -12.49
CA ASN A 164 2.64 1.38 -11.35
C ASN A 164 1.32 1.93 -10.83
N PRO A 165 0.52 1.17 -10.05
CA PRO A 165 -0.65 1.69 -9.35
C PRO A 165 -0.37 2.99 -8.62
N HIS A 166 -1.37 3.90 -8.58
CA HIS A 166 -1.28 5.18 -7.88
C HIS A 166 -2.36 5.28 -6.81
N GLN A 167 -2.21 6.22 -5.86
CA GLN A 167 -3.18 6.46 -4.78
C GLN A 167 -3.66 5.16 -4.11
N ILE A 168 -2.73 4.23 -3.89
CA ILE A 168 -3.04 2.84 -3.54
C ILE A 168 -4.02 2.70 -2.36
N LEU A 169 -3.99 3.61 -1.40
CA LEU A 169 -4.90 3.61 -0.26
C LEU A 169 -6.37 3.87 -0.66
N GLY A 170 -6.60 4.51 -1.80
CA GLY A 170 -7.95 4.79 -2.31
C GLY A 170 -8.37 3.93 -3.50
N THR A 171 -7.41 3.36 -4.24
CA THR A 171 -7.69 2.68 -5.53
C THR A 171 -7.54 1.16 -5.48
N LEU A 172 -7.18 0.57 -4.33
CA LEU A 172 -7.09 -0.90 -4.18
C LEU A 172 -8.27 -1.66 -4.77
N PRO A 173 -9.55 -1.20 -4.66
CA PRO A 173 -10.68 -1.91 -5.26
C PRO A 173 -10.67 -2.00 -6.79
N ASP A 174 -9.82 -1.23 -7.48
CA ASP A 174 -9.72 -1.26 -8.94
C ASP A 174 -8.84 -2.42 -9.44
N TYR A 175 -8.06 -3.05 -8.54
CA TYR A 175 -7.00 -4.01 -8.89
C TYR A 175 -7.34 -5.44 -8.47
N ASP A 176 -6.97 -6.38 -9.33
CA ASP A 176 -6.96 -7.82 -9.06
C ASP A 176 -5.51 -8.33 -9.10
N PHE A 177 -4.77 -8.09 -8.01
CA PHE A 177 -3.37 -8.48 -7.94
C PHE A 177 -3.15 -9.99 -8.08
N PRO A 178 -4.01 -10.88 -7.56
CA PRO A 178 -3.92 -12.31 -7.84
C PRO A 178 -3.99 -12.65 -9.34
N ALA A 179 -4.85 -11.97 -10.11
CA ALA A 179 -4.89 -12.13 -11.55
C ALA A 179 -3.63 -11.53 -12.21
N TYR A 180 -3.18 -10.37 -11.73
CA TYR A 180 -1.98 -9.70 -12.27
C TYR A 180 -0.70 -10.52 -12.10
N SER A 181 -0.56 -11.27 -11.01
CA SER A 181 0.61 -12.14 -10.78
C SER A 181 0.82 -13.19 -11.87
N LYS A 182 -0.22 -13.49 -12.67
CA LYS A 182 -0.17 -14.46 -13.77
C LYS A 182 0.49 -13.91 -15.03
N PHE A 183 0.54 -12.60 -15.20
CA PHE A 183 1.07 -11.97 -16.41
C PHE A 183 2.09 -10.85 -16.17
N LEU A 184 2.20 -10.32 -14.95
CA LEU A 184 3.24 -9.37 -14.59
C LEU A 184 4.48 -10.07 -14.06
N THR A 185 5.65 -9.48 -14.31
CA THR A 185 6.93 -9.95 -13.76
C THR A 185 7.44 -9.08 -12.62
N SER A 186 6.84 -7.92 -12.42
CA SER A 186 7.08 -7.01 -11.30
C SER A 186 5.90 -6.04 -11.14
N VAL A 187 5.77 -5.48 -9.94
CA VAL A 187 4.75 -4.48 -9.62
C VAL A 187 5.43 -3.27 -9.02
N GLY A 188 4.94 -2.08 -9.33
CA GLY A 188 5.42 -0.85 -8.73
C GLY A 188 4.33 -0.05 -8.04
N ALA A 189 4.70 1.15 -7.61
CA ALA A 189 3.76 2.14 -7.14
C ALA A 189 4.26 3.54 -7.44
N SER A 190 3.33 4.47 -7.71
CA SER A 190 3.57 5.90 -7.67
C SER A 190 3.33 6.39 -6.25
N LEU A 191 4.37 6.89 -5.59
CA LEU A 191 4.32 7.47 -4.24
C LEU A 191 4.60 8.98 -4.31
N HIS A 192 3.60 9.72 -4.76
CA HIS A 192 3.64 11.18 -4.82
C HIS A 192 3.11 11.73 -3.49
N LEU A 193 3.99 12.19 -2.63
CA LEU A 193 3.68 12.63 -1.27
C LEU A 193 2.64 13.74 -1.26
N SER A 194 2.75 14.70 -2.19
CA SER A 194 1.80 15.79 -2.34
C SER A 194 0.39 15.36 -2.77
N TRP A 195 0.25 14.21 -3.44
CA TRP A 195 -1.04 13.74 -3.96
C TRP A 195 -1.65 12.59 -3.18
N HIS A 196 -0.82 11.66 -2.71
CA HIS A 196 -1.31 10.37 -2.25
C HIS A 196 -1.37 10.27 -0.73
N PHE A 197 -0.70 11.19 -0.02
CA PHE A 197 -0.49 11.09 1.42
C PHE A 197 -1.39 12.01 2.24
N GLY A 198 -2.56 12.39 1.71
CA GLY A 198 -3.48 13.33 2.36
C GLY A 198 -4.03 12.89 3.72
N MET A 199 -3.90 11.59 4.07
CA MET A 199 -4.24 11.09 5.40
C MET A 199 -3.07 11.18 6.40
N PHE A 200 -1.88 11.58 5.97
CA PHE A 200 -0.70 11.73 6.83
C PHE A 200 -0.32 13.20 6.95
N SER A 201 0.12 13.63 8.11
CA SER A 201 0.86 14.88 8.22
C SER A 201 2.20 14.76 7.48
N GLN A 202 2.79 15.87 7.06
CA GLN A 202 4.08 15.84 6.35
C GLN A 202 5.18 15.16 7.17
N ARG A 203 5.12 15.27 8.48
CA ARG A 203 6.02 14.60 9.43
C ARG A 203 5.91 13.08 9.37
N GLU A 204 4.74 12.57 9.02
CA GLU A 204 4.45 11.13 8.96
C GLU A 204 4.61 10.51 7.57
N TYR A 205 5.07 11.27 6.58
CA TYR A 205 5.32 10.75 5.25
C TYR A 205 6.23 9.51 5.22
N PRO A 206 7.29 9.37 6.07
CA PRO A 206 8.04 8.11 6.14
C PRO A 206 7.19 6.91 6.56
N LEU A 207 6.23 7.11 7.48
CA LEU A 207 5.26 6.07 7.86
C LEU A 207 4.35 5.70 6.68
N GLY A 208 3.87 6.71 5.94
CA GLY A 208 3.09 6.51 4.71
C GLY A 208 3.86 5.73 3.64
N VAL A 209 5.13 6.07 3.41
CA VAL A 209 6.02 5.31 2.49
C VAL A 209 6.17 3.87 2.96
N SER A 210 6.34 3.64 4.25
CA SER A 210 6.44 2.31 4.85
C SER A 210 5.17 1.49 4.63
N LEU A 211 4.01 2.04 4.99
CA LEU A 211 2.70 1.38 4.84
C LEU A 211 2.40 1.02 3.38
N MET A 212 2.56 1.99 2.47
CA MET A 212 2.28 1.75 1.06
C MET A 212 3.24 0.75 0.43
N SER A 213 4.52 0.75 0.85
CA SER A 213 5.49 -0.25 0.42
C SER A 213 5.10 -1.66 0.88
N ASP A 214 4.59 -1.82 2.10
CA ASP A 214 4.13 -3.12 2.60
C ASP A 214 2.89 -3.61 1.86
N ILE A 215 1.94 -2.72 1.55
CA ILE A 215 0.76 -3.07 0.73
C ILE A 215 1.20 -3.56 -0.66
N ILE A 216 2.10 -2.84 -1.34
CA ILE A 216 2.56 -3.24 -2.68
C ILE A 216 3.40 -4.52 -2.62
N ARG A 217 4.29 -4.66 -1.63
CA ARG A 217 5.08 -5.89 -1.46
C ARG A 217 4.18 -7.12 -1.30
N HIS A 218 3.16 -7.03 -0.46
CA HIS A 218 2.20 -8.12 -0.28
C HIS A 218 1.49 -8.46 -1.59
N ASN A 219 0.97 -7.44 -2.28
CA ASN A 219 0.23 -7.59 -3.52
C ASN A 219 1.11 -7.96 -4.74
N ALA A 220 2.41 -7.86 -4.62
CA ALA A 220 3.34 -8.38 -5.63
C ALA A 220 3.39 -9.91 -5.67
N LEU A 221 2.87 -10.59 -4.62
CA LEU A 221 2.74 -12.06 -4.53
C LEU A 221 4.04 -12.81 -4.87
N GLY A 222 5.14 -12.32 -4.31
CA GLY A 222 6.48 -12.90 -4.51
C GLY A 222 7.25 -12.34 -5.69
N ASN A 223 6.62 -11.58 -6.59
CA ASN A 223 7.33 -10.84 -7.62
C ASN A 223 8.11 -9.65 -7.02
N PRO A 224 9.17 -9.18 -7.69
CA PRO A 224 9.85 -7.93 -7.32
C PRO A 224 8.89 -6.75 -7.29
N PHE A 225 9.00 -5.89 -6.25
CA PHE A 225 8.28 -4.63 -6.24
C PHE A 225 9.22 -3.42 -6.30
N TRP A 226 8.71 -2.31 -6.86
CA TRP A 226 9.45 -1.08 -7.09
C TRP A 226 8.66 0.13 -6.59
N ILE A 227 9.37 1.18 -6.22
CA ILE A 227 8.78 2.51 -6.19
C ILE A 227 9.13 3.17 -7.53
N THR A 228 8.16 3.23 -8.44
CA THR A 228 8.41 3.64 -9.83
C THR A 228 8.15 5.11 -10.11
N GLU A 229 7.56 5.82 -9.16
CA GLU A 229 7.50 7.28 -9.13
C GLU A 229 7.53 7.77 -7.67
N LEU A 230 8.71 8.11 -7.16
CA LEU A 230 8.82 8.83 -5.89
C LEU A 230 8.93 10.32 -6.17
N GLN A 231 8.24 11.17 -5.40
CA GLN A 231 8.35 12.61 -5.56
C GLN A 231 9.80 13.08 -5.41
N GLY A 232 10.35 13.70 -6.48
CA GLY A 232 11.75 14.14 -6.51
C GLY A 232 11.95 15.59 -6.12
N GLY A 233 10.99 16.45 -6.38
CA GLY A 233 11.14 17.87 -6.23
C GLY A 233 9.95 18.60 -5.64
N ASN A 234 10.01 19.91 -5.76
CA ASN A 234 8.99 20.83 -5.28
C ASN A 234 7.67 20.65 -6.05
N VAL A 235 6.58 20.67 -5.31
CA VAL A 235 5.21 20.75 -5.83
C VAL A 235 4.53 21.93 -5.14
N THR A 236 3.98 22.83 -5.94
CA THR A 236 3.32 24.06 -5.46
C THR A 236 1.84 24.08 -5.82
N ALA A 237 1.50 23.70 -7.04
CA ALA A 237 0.17 23.83 -7.61
C ALA A 237 -0.44 22.50 -8.09
N SER A 238 0.38 21.56 -8.55
CA SER A 238 -0.11 20.32 -9.18
C SER A 238 -0.50 19.21 -8.21
N GLY A 239 -0.16 19.31 -6.93
CA GLY A 239 -0.52 18.34 -5.88
C GLY A 239 -1.73 18.75 -5.05
N ASN A 240 -2.21 17.85 -4.20
CA ASN A 240 -3.28 18.18 -3.23
C ASN A 240 -2.78 19.11 -2.12
N VAL A 241 -1.49 19.03 -1.80
CA VAL A 241 -0.83 19.90 -0.82
C VAL A 241 0.52 20.37 -1.35
N PRO A 242 0.90 21.64 -1.18
CA PRO A 242 2.25 22.11 -1.49
C PRO A 242 3.28 21.38 -0.62
N TYR A 243 4.32 20.86 -1.25
CA TYR A 243 5.37 20.15 -0.53
C TYR A 243 6.69 20.10 -1.30
N CYS A 244 7.78 20.30 -0.62
CA CYS A 244 9.13 20.10 -1.14
C CYS A 244 9.92 19.17 -0.20
N PRO A 245 10.32 17.97 -0.63
CA PRO A 245 11.19 17.12 0.16
C PRO A 245 12.54 17.83 0.41
N THR A 246 13.07 17.71 1.63
CA THR A 246 14.46 18.08 1.93
C THR A 246 15.41 16.94 1.57
N ALA A 247 16.72 17.17 1.63
CA ALA A 247 17.72 16.11 1.54
C ALA A 247 17.48 15.01 2.60
N ALA A 248 17.17 15.41 3.84
CA ALA A 248 16.87 14.48 4.93
C ALA A 248 15.63 13.62 4.64
N HIS A 249 14.55 14.25 4.19
CA HIS A 249 13.33 13.55 3.80
C HIS A 249 13.58 12.56 2.65
N THR A 250 14.36 12.96 1.65
CA THR A 250 14.76 12.07 0.54
C THR A 250 15.48 10.83 1.05
N ALA A 251 16.41 10.99 2.00
CA ALA A 251 17.09 9.86 2.62
C ALA A 251 16.13 8.96 3.42
N GLN A 252 15.22 9.56 4.20
CA GLN A 252 14.21 8.82 4.97
C GLN A 252 13.34 7.95 4.06
N TYR A 253 12.83 8.50 2.94
CA TYR A 253 11.98 7.77 2.00
C TYR A 253 12.74 6.65 1.29
N LEU A 254 13.96 6.92 0.82
CA LEU A 254 14.79 5.92 0.16
C LEU A 254 15.12 4.76 1.09
N TRP A 255 15.61 5.04 2.30
CA TRP A 255 15.94 3.98 3.25
C TRP A 255 14.73 3.21 3.74
N THR A 256 13.58 3.88 3.91
CA THR A 256 12.30 3.21 4.24
C THR A 256 11.88 2.27 3.12
N ALA A 257 11.89 2.71 1.86
CA ALA A 257 11.54 1.87 0.71
C ALA A 257 12.49 0.66 0.57
N ILE A 258 13.81 0.88 0.69
CA ILE A 258 14.83 -0.19 0.65
C ILE A 258 14.58 -1.21 1.77
N ALA A 259 14.36 -0.72 3.00
CA ALA A 259 14.11 -1.59 4.15
C ALA A 259 12.75 -2.29 4.09
N SER A 260 11.81 -1.80 3.28
CA SER A 260 10.56 -2.49 2.94
C SER A 260 10.76 -3.58 1.88
N GLY A 261 11.96 -3.70 1.29
CA GLY A 261 12.30 -4.71 0.29
C GLY A 261 12.06 -4.28 -1.14
N ALA A 262 11.97 -2.96 -1.43
CA ALA A 262 11.91 -2.48 -2.80
C ALA A 262 13.19 -2.82 -3.56
N GLU A 263 13.08 -3.37 -4.77
CA GLU A 263 14.21 -3.65 -5.67
C GLU A 263 14.89 -2.37 -6.16
N GLY A 264 14.13 -1.27 -6.21
CA GLY A 264 14.66 0.04 -6.55
C GLY A 264 13.62 1.13 -6.45
N VAL A 265 14.12 2.37 -6.59
CA VAL A 265 13.32 3.59 -6.55
C VAL A 265 13.65 4.44 -7.78
N ILE A 266 12.62 4.89 -8.47
CA ILE A 266 12.68 5.82 -9.60
C ILE A 266 11.94 7.09 -9.17
N PHE A 267 12.56 8.24 -9.40
CA PHE A 267 11.97 9.52 -9.06
C PHE A 267 11.11 10.08 -10.19
N TRP A 268 10.01 10.68 -9.84
CA TRP A 268 9.28 11.63 -10.66
C TRP A 268 9.62 13.04 -10.16
N SER A 269 10.51 13.81 -10.85
CA SER A 269 11.23 13.46 -12.06
C SER A 269 12.69 13.97 -12.02
N LEU A 270 13.50 13.68 -13.02
CA LEU A 270 14.87 14.20 -13.07
C LEU A 270 14.87 15.71 -13.35
N ASN A 271 14.23 16.13 -14.45
CA ASN A 271 14.11 17.53 -14.86
C ASN A 271 12.77 18.11 -14.41
N GLN A 272 12.74 19.42 -14.24
CA GLN A 272 11.47 20.14 -14.11
C GLN A 272 10.60 19.89 -15.35
N ARG A 273 9.30 19.78 -15.15
CA ARG A 273 8.34 19.69 -16.25
C ARG A 273 8.32 21.01 -17.03
N ALA A 274 8.33 20.94 -18.35
CA ALA A 274 8.38 22.14 -19.18
C ALA A 274 7.02 22.81 -19.36
N ALA A 275 5.93 22.05 -19.29
CA ALA A 275 4.58 22.52 -19.63
C ALA A 275 3.51 21.74 -18.88
N VAL A 276 2.27 22.15 -19.05
CA VAL A 276 1.01 21.65 -18.50
C VAL A 276 0.91 21.80 -16.98
N MET A 277 0.02 21.10 -16.31
CA MET A 277 -0.31 21.31 -14.90
C MET A 277 0.88 21.13 -13.93
N GLU A 278 1.91 20.39 -14.32
CA GLU A 278 3.13 20.15 -13.52
C GLU A 278 4.30 21.06 -13.94
N ALA A 279 4.05 22.12 -14.70
CA ALA A 279 5.10 22.99 -15.23
C ALA A 279 5.93 23.63 -14.11
N GLY A 280 7.26 23.46 -14.17
CA GLY A 280 8.20 23.99 -13.19
C GLY A 280 8.31 23.19 -11.89
N GLU A 281 7.71 21.98 -11.83
CA GLU A 281 7.62 21.18 -10.61
C GLU A 281 8.31 19.81 -10.77
N TRP A 282 8.42 19.06 -9.67
CA TRP A 282 8.83 17.65 -9.54
C TRP A 282 10.31 17.35 -9.72
N GLY A 283 11.12 18.28 -10.24
CA GLY A 283 12.51 18.01 -10.64
C GLY A 283 13.48 17.77 -9.48
N LEU A 284 14.36 16.80 -9.65
CA LEU A 284 15.59 16.63 -8.85
C LEU A 284 16.68 17.63 -9.25
N LEU A 285 16.68 18.10 -10.49
CA LEU A 285 17.53 19.20 -10.93
C LEU A 285 16.82 20.54 -10.69
N ASP A 286 17.59 21.59 -10.45
CA ASP A 286 17.06 22.95 -10.41
C ASP A 286 16.76 23.49 -11.83
N PHE A 287 16.21 24.70 -11.94
CA PHE A 287 15.93 25.33 -13.24
C PHE A 287 17.18 25.58 -14.10
N LEU A 288 18.34 25.58 -13.48
CA LEU A 288 19.63 25.72 -14.17
C LEU A 288 20.25 24.36 -14.52
N ARG A 289 19.51 23.27 -14.36
CA ARG A 289 19.92 21.87 -14.58
C ARG A 289 21.08 21.42 -13.68
N ARG A 290 21.21 22.00 -12.50
CA ARG A 290 22.19 21.60 -11.49
C ARG A 290 21.55 20.62 -10.51
N PRO A 291 22.32 19.66 -9.96
CA PRO A 291 21.83 18.76 -8.91
C PRO A 291 21.33 19.53 -7.68
N SER A 292 20.11 19.25 -7.25
CA SER A 292 19.62 19.75 -5.97
C SER A 292 20.25 18.99 -4.79
N ASP A 293 20.06 19.50 -3.57
CA ASP A 293 20.42 18.82 -2.33
C ASP A 293 19.80 17.42 -2.22
N ARG A 294 18.55 17.24 -2.70
CA ARG A 294 17.83 15.97 -2.78
C ARG A 294 18.54 14.97 -3.69
N MET A 295 18.96 15.41 -4.88
CA MET A 295 19.68 14.56 -5.80
C MET A 295 21.05 14.16 -5.25
N LEU A 296 21.76 15.09 -4.61
CA LEU A 296 23.04 14.80 -3.97
C LEU A 296 22.89 13.79 -2.83
N GLU A 297 21.84 13.88 -2.04
CA GLU A 297 21.58 12.92 -0.96
C GLU A 297 21.15 11.55 -1.51
N ALA A 298 20.32 11.51 -2.57
CA ALA A 298 20.00 10.26 -3.26
C ALA A 298 21.26 9.57 -3.82
N ALA A 299 22.20 10.34 -4.37
CA ALA A 299 23.50 9.83 -4.83
C ALA A 299 24.35 9.28 -3.67
N LYS A 300 24.31 9.92 -2.50
CA LYS A 300 24.98 9.44 -1.28
C LYS A 300 24.40 8.12 -0.78
N VAL A 301 23.06 7.98 -0.73
CA VAL A 301 22.40 6.71 -0.42
C VAL A 301 22.83 5.62 -1.41
N ALA A 302 22.80 5.90 -2.70
CA ALA A 302 23.25 4.96 -3.74
C ALA A 302 24.74 4.56 -3.57
N SER A 303 25.60 5.47 -3.16
CA SER A 303 27.01 5.21 -2.89
C SER A 303 27.22 4.30 -1.68
N VAL A 304 26.38 4.44 -0.64
CA VAL A 304 26.40 3.54 0.53
C VAL A 304 25.97 2.13 0.12
N LEU A 305 24.88 2.01 -0.64
CA LEU A 305 24.44 0.70 -1.15
C LEU A 305 25.51 0.03 -2.02
N GLN A 306 26.23 0.82 -2.84
CA GLN A 306 27.29 0.31 -3.68
C GLN A 306 28.51 -0.16 -2.86
N ARG A 307 28.95 0.60 -1.85
CA ARG A 307 30.06 0.26 -0.97
C ARG A 307 29.77 -0.95 -0.09
N HIS A 308 28.54 -1.11 0.34
CA HIS A 308 28.07 -2.16 1.23
C HIS A 308 27.23 -3.22 0.49
N GLY A 309 27.42 -3.38 -0.82
CA GLY A 309 26.59 -4.25 -1.67
C GLY A 309 26.54 -5.69 -1.20
N GLU A 310 27.65 -6.25 -0.69
CA GLU A 310 27.70 -7.61 -0.14
C GLU A 310 26.87 -7.73 1.16
N GLU A 311 26.83 -6.68 1.96
CA GLU A 311 26.04 -6.66 3.19
C GLU A 311 24.55 -6.61 2.90
N PHE A 312 24.13 -5.87 1.87
CA PHE A 312 22.74 -5.76 1.43
C PHE A 312 22.28 -6.96 0.59
N ARG A 313 23.20 -7.67 -0.06
CA ARG A 313 22.85 -8.84 -0.87
C ARG A 313 22.18 -9.91 0.00
N GLY A 314 20.96 -10.31 -0.38
CA GLY A 314 20.17 -11.30 0.33
C GLY A 314 19.52 -10.83 1.63
N LEU A 315 19.66 -9.54 2.01
CA LEU A 315 18.83 -8.96 3.06
C LEU A 315 17.35 -8.95 2.62
N LYS A 316 16.48 -9.39 3.51
CA LYS A 316 15.03 -9.35 3.32
C LYS A 316 14.39 -8.64 4.50
N PRO A 317 13.24 -7.97 4.33
CA PRO A 317 12.47 -7.52 5.47
C PRO A 317 12.29 -8.64 6.49
N ALA A 318 12.46 -8.32 7.75
CA ALA A 318 12.26 -9.29 8.81
C ALA A 318 10.76 -9.68 8.85
N PRO A 319 10.44 -10.96 9.06
CA PRO A 319 9.05 -11.37 9.23
C PRO A 319 8.37 -10.55 10.33
N ALA A 320 7.21 -10.03 10.04
CA ALA A 320 6.39 -9.32 11.00
C ALA A 320 5.50 -10.33 11.75
N PRO A 321 5.54 -10.34 13.09
CA PRO A 321 4.68 -11.24 13.85
C PRO A 321 3.24 -10.74 13.97
N VAL A 322 2.96 -9.51 13.52
CA VAL A 322 1.64 -8.89 13.46
C VAL A 322 1.29 -8.61 12.01
N THR A 323 0.10 -9.01 11.57
CA THR A 323 -0.42 -8.73 10.24
C THR A 323 -1.72 -7.92 10.35
N LEU A 324 -1.77 -6.77 9.70
CA LEU A 324 -2.99 -5.97 9.56
C LEU A 324 -3.71 -6.40 8.28
N LEU A 325 -4.98 -6.78 8.42
CA LEU A 325 -5.77 -7.33 7.32
C LEU A 325 -6.75 -6.30 6.77
N TYR A 326 -6.80 -6.19 5.45
CA TYR A 326 -7.87 -5.49 4.75
C TYR A 326 -8.60 -6.44 3.80
N ASN A 327 -9.75 -6.02 3.29
CA ASN A 327 -10.43 -6.72 2.20
C ASN A 327 -11.10 -5.74 1.23
N ILE A 328 -11.18 -6.15 -0.01
CA ILE A 328 -11.69 -5.32 -1.10
C ILE A 328 -13.19 -5.02 -0.96
N ALA A 329 -13.97 -5.93 -0.36
CA ALA A 329 -15.40 -5.70 -0.13
C ALA A 329 -15.65 -4.50 0.79
N SER A 330 -14.91 -4.38 1.90
CA SER A 330 -14.99 -3.23 2.79
C SER A 330 -14.68 -1.92 2.07
N LEU A 331 -13.64 -1.91 1.23
CA LEU A 331 -13.23 -0.72 0.51
C LEU A 331 -14.25 -0.32 -0.56
N ARG A 332 -14.88 -1.28 -1.25
CA ARG A 332 -16.00 -1.03 -2.18
C ARG A 332 -17.21 -0.44 -1.48
N ILE A 333 -17.60 -1.04 -0.35
CA ILE A 333 -18.75 -0.57 0.44
C ILE A 333 -18.51 0.86 0.92
N GLN A 334 -17.33 1.17 1.44
CA GLN A 334 -17.03 2.54 1.88
C GLN A 334 -16.99 3.53 0.72
N ARG A 335 -16.43 3.16 -0.42
CA ARG A 335 -16.46 3.99 -1.63
C ARG A 335 -17.91 4.28 -2.06
N ARG A 336 -18.76 3.27 -2.03
CA ARG A 336 -20.19 3.41 -2.34
C ARG A 336 -20.92 4.34 -1.35
N ASN A 337 -20.65 4.18 -0.06
CA ASN A 337 -21.25 5.05 0.97
C ASN A 337 -20.81 6.51 0.82
N ALA A 338 -19.62 6.77 0.31
CA ALA A 338 -19.11 8.12 0.07
C ALA A 338 -19.73 8.79 -1.18
N GLU A 339 -20.39 8.04 -2.07
CA GLU A 339 -21.15 8.61 -3.20
C GLU A 339 -22.44 9.32 -2.73
N THR A 340 -22.99 8.96 -1.59
CA THR A 340 -24.09 9.71 -0.97
C THR A 340 -23.53 10.97 -0.31
N PRO A 341 -24.27 12.11 -0.35
CA PRO A 341 -23.83 13.33 0.33
C PRO A 341 -23.44 12.99 1.76
N ALA A 342 -22.15 13.10 2.04
CA ALA A 342 -21.62 12.76 3.33
C ALA A 342 -22.17 13.71 4.38
N SER A 343 -22.68 13.18 5.47
CA SER A 343 -22.48 13.85 6.74
C SER A 343 -20.97 14.05 6.87
N GLY A 344 -20.46 15.10 7.45
CA GLY A 344 -19.02 15.26 7.73
C GLY A 344 -18.43 14.19 8.67
N GLU A 345 -19.13 13.04 8.84
CA GLU A 345 -18.82 11.96 9.77
C GLU A 345 -17.72 11.07 9.21
N GLU A 346 -16.55 11.08 9.83
CA GLU A 346 -15.35 10.41 9.34
C GLU A 346 -15.53 8.89 9.15
N GLY A 347 -16.22 8.23 10.05
CA GLY A 347 -16.45 6.78 9.97
C GLY A 347 -17.29 6.33 8.76
N ARG A 348 -17.90 7.27 8.04
CA ARG A 348 -18.70 7.03 6.83
C ARG A 348 -17.97 7.41 5.55
N GLN A 349 -16.76 7.96 5.64
CA GLN A 349 -15.95 8.34 4.49
C GLN A 349 -15.27 7.11 3.86
N ALA A 350 -15.01 7.17 2.56
CA ALA A 350 -14.35 6.09 1.82
C ALA A 350 -12.96 5.72 2.36
N SER A 351 -12.31 6.64 3.04
CA SER A 351 -10.98 6.43 3.62
C SER A 351 -10.98 5.82 5.02
N ALA A 352 -12.12 5.68 5.70
CA ALA A 352 -12.17 5.29 7.12
C ALA A 352 -11.52 3.92 7.39
N CYS A 353 -11.74 2.90 6.54
CA CYS A 353 -11.04 1.60 6.67
C CYS A 353 -9.52 1.76 6.60
N MET A 354 -9.03 2.51 5.61
CA MET A 354 -7.59 2.68 5.41
C MET A 354 -6.96 3.61 6.43
N LYS A 355 -7.68 4.61 6.96
CA LYS A 355 -7.24 5.41 8.10
C LYS A 355 -7.14 4.56 9.37
N SER A 356 -8.12 3.70 9.63
CA SER A 356 -8.06 2.75 10.75
C SER A 356 -6.87 1.81 10.63
N LEU A 357 -6.62 1.29 9.43
CA LEU A 357 -5.46 0.45 9.16
C LEU A 357 -4.14 1.23 9.35
N ALA A 358 -4.07 2.48 8.91
CA ALA A 358 -2.90 3.34 9.09
C ALA A 358 -2.64 3.66 10.56
N ALA A 359 -3.69 3.93 11.35
CA ALA A 359 -3.57 4.16 12.79
C ALA A 359 -3.10 2.89 13.55
N ALA A 360 -3.64 1.73 13.22
CA ALA A 360 -3.16 0.45 13.77
C ALA A 360 -1.69 0.18 13.38
N TYR A 361 -1.32 0.49 12.13
CA TYR A 361 0.06 0.39 11.65
C TYR A 361 1.00 1.29 12.44
N GLU A 362 0.62 2.55 12.68
CA GLU A 362 1.38 3.50 13.48
C GLU A 362 1.51 3.03 14.93
N ALA A 363 0.40 2.62 15.56
CA ALA A 363 0.37 2.18 16.95
C ALA A 363 1.29 0.97 17.21
N VAL A 364 1.33 0.01 16.30
CA VAL A 364 2.26 -1.13 16.37
C VAL A 364 3.69 -0.69 16.05
N SER A 365 3.88 0.16 15.04
CA SER A 365 5.21 0.64 14.63
C SER A 365 5.91 1.44 15.73
N ALA A 366 5.16 2.13 16.59
CA ALA A 366 5.70 2.85 17.75
C ALA A 366 6.45 1.94 18.76
N TRP A 367 6.25 0.61 18.67
CA TRP A 367 7.01 -0.39 19.44
C TRP A 367 8.27 -0.88 18.73
N GLY A 368 8.61 -0.28 17.57
CA GLY A 368 9.76 -0.67 16.75
C GLY A 368 9.56 -1.98 15.98
N VAL A 369 8.32 -2.40 15.80
CA VAL A 369 7.94 -3.57 15.00
C VAL A 369 7.03 -3.10 13.88
N THR A 370 7.49 -3.17 12.65
CA THR A 370 6.65 -2.85 11.51
C THR A 370 5.74 -4.03 11.19
N PRO A 371 4.41 -3.90 11.28
CA PRO A 371 3.49 -4.98 10.93
C PRO A 371 3.49 -5.22 9.42
N GLU A 372 3.11 -6.42 9.02
CA GLU A 372 2.74 -6.72 7.63
C GLU A 372 1.33 -6.18 7.35
N VAL A 373 1.06 -5.84 6.10
CA VAL A 373 -0.29 -5.50 5.64
C VAL A 373 -0.68 -6.47 4.53
N ALA A 374 -1.82 -7.13 4.68
CA ALA A 374 -2.23 -8.20 3.78
C ALA A 374 -3.70 -8.09 3.37
N ASP A 375 -4.00 -8.46 2.12
CA ASP A 375 -5.37 -8.73 1.70
C ASP A 375 -5.83 -10.07 2.31
N MET A 376 -7.03 -10.10 2.88
CA MET A 376 -7.64 -11.33 3.41
C MET A 376 -7.72 -12.44 2.35
N ALA A 377 -7.80 -12.09 1.06
CA ALA A 377 -7.87 -13.05 -0.04
C ALA A 377 -6.56 -13.83 -0.23
N THR A 378 -5.42 -13.21 0.09
CA THR A 378 -4.08 -13.77 -0.13
C THR A 378 -3.29 -13.98 1.16
N PHE A 379 -3.88 -13.65 2.31
CA PHE A 379 -3.29 -13.96 3.61
C PHE A 379 -3.22 -15.46 3.84
N ASP A 380 -2.10 -15.94 4.37
CA ASP A 380 -1.93 -17.35 4.74
C ASP A 380 -2.63 -17.63 6.09
N TRP A 381 -3.88 -18.03 6.00
CA TRP A 381 -4.73 -18.38 7.15
C TRP A 381 -4.32 -19.67 7.84
N ASP A 382 -3.53 -20.53 7.19
CA ASP A 382 -3.11 -21.82 7.74
C ASP A 382 -1.87 -21.68 8.65
N ASP A 383 -1.05 -20.64 8.42
CA ASP A 383 0.07 -20.29 9.30
C ASP A 383 -0.42 -19.51 10.53
N ALA A 384 -1.04 -20.18 11.47
CA ALA A 384 -1.73 -19.58 12.59
C ALA A 384 -0.92 -19.51 13.89
N ALA A 385 -0.09 -20.53 14.17
CA ALA A 385 0.52 -20.70 15.48
C ALA A 385 1.47 -19.55 15.87
N GLY A 386 1.12 -18.83 16.94
CA GLY A 386 1.90 -17.70 17.44
C GLY A 386 1.83 -16.43 16.59
N ARG A 387 0.96 -16.38 15.57
CA ARG A 387 0.72 -15.17 14.77
C ARG A 387 -0.42 -14.35 15.35
N THR A 388 -0.30 -13.03 15.20
CA THR A 388 -1.35 -12.07 15.53
C THR A 388 -1.85 -11.41 14.26
N ALA A 389 -3.15 -11.55 13.97
CA ALA A 389 -3.85 -10.86 12.90
C ALA A 389 -4.77 -9.77 13.48
N VAL A 390 -4.87 -8.64 12.79
CA VAL A 390 -5.73 -7.52 13.19
C VAL A 390 -6.66 -7.17 12.03
N ILE A 391 -7.94 -7.03 12.31
CA ILE A 391 -8.98 -6.56 11.37
C ILE A 391 -9.47 -5.20 11.87
N PRO A 392 -8.83 -4.09 11.44
CA PRO A 392 -9.15 -2.76 11.96
C PRO A 392 -10.27 -2.13 11.13
N HIS A 393 -11.46 -2.00 11.68
CA HIS A 393 -12.61 -1.30 11.06
C HIS A 393 -12.91 -1.74 9.61
N MET A 394 -12.75 -3.03 9.31
CA MET A 394 -13.16 -3.58 8.00
C MET A 394 -14.66 -3.86 8.00
N VAL A 395 -15.44 -2.91 7.49
CA VAL A 395 -16.92 -2.91 7.61
C VAL A 395 -17.61 -4.12 7.02
N ALA A 396 -16.96 -4.84 6.11
CA ALA A 396 -17.47 -6.10 5.56
C ALA A 396 -16.61 -7.30 6.01
N LEU A 397 -17.30 -8.42 6.23
CA LEU A 397 -16.66 -9.71 6.44
C LEU A 397 -17.25 -10.73 5.46
N PRO A 398 -16.64 -10.86 4.27
CA PRO A 398 -17.07 -11.76 3.24
C PRO A 398 -17.24 -13.21 3.73
N SER A 399 -18.24 -13.89 3.19
CA SER A 399 -18.61 -15.26 3.59
C SER A 399 -17.46 -16.25 3.43
N GLU A 400 -16.64 -16.08 2.41
CA GLU A 400 -15.49 -16.95 2.12
C GLU A 400 -14.40 -16.91 3.20
N PHE A 401 -14.26 -15.81 3.94
CA PHE A 401 -13.22 -15.69 4.98
C PHE A 401 -13.65 -16.20 6.35
N ARG A 402 -14.95 -16.34 6.62
CA ARG A 402 -15.45 -16.75 7.94
C ARG A 402 -14.91 -18.11 8.41
N PRO A 403 -14.97 -19.19 7.60
CA PRO A 403 -14.38 -20.47 8.00
C PRO A 403 -12.85 -20.42 8.13
N ARG A 404 -12.17 -19.56 7.35
CA ARG A 404 -10.71 -19.36 7.45
C ARG A 404 -10.35 -18.66 8.76
N ILE A 405 -11.10 -17.64 9.16
CA ILE A 405 -10.95 -16.95 10.45
C ILE A 405 -11.13 -17.94 11.61
N GLU A 406 -12.19 -18.75 11.60
CA GLU A 406 -12.40 -19.76 12.64
C GLU A 406 -11.25 -20.78 12.69
N SER A 407 -10.78 -21.23 11.52
CA SER A 407 -9.64 -22.15 11.44
C SER A 407 -8.37 -21.53 11.99
N PHE A 408 -8.06 -20.28 11.63
CA PHE A 408 -6.90 -19.55 12.11
C PHE A 408 -6.89 -19.45 13.65
N VAL A 409 -8.00 -19.01 14.24
CA VAL A 409 -8.08 -18.90 15.70
C VAL A 409 -8.03 -20.28 16.35
N ARG A 410 -8.82 -21.26 15.85
CA ARG A 410 -8.82 -22.64 16.39
C ARG A 410 -7.43 -23.24 16.40
N ASN A 411 -6.57 -22.91 15.42
CA ASN A 411 -5.23 -23.45 15.27
C ASN A 411 -4.13 -22.66 16.02
N GLY A 412 -4.51 -21.67 16.83
CA GLY A 412 -3.59 -20.97 17.74
C GLY A 412 -3.23 -19.56 17.31
N GLY A 413 -3.90 -18.99 16.31
CA GLY A 413 -3.77 -17.58 15.96
C GLY A 413 -4.49 -16.68 16.96
N LYS A 414 -3.92 -15.51 17.21
CA LYS A 414 -4.58 -14.41 17.92
C LYS A 414 -5.21 -13.47 16.91
N LEU A 415 -6.50 -13.17 17.08
CA LEU A 415 -7.23 -12.23 16.22
C LEU A 415 -7.71 -11.03 17.03
N ILE A 416 -7.37 -9.81 16.58
CA ILE A 416 -7.87 -8.56 17.12
C ILE A 416 -8.84 -7.97 16.10
N VAL A 417 -10.07 -7.69 16.50
CA VAL A 417 -11.12 -7.16 15.62
C VAL A 417 -11.67 -5.89 16.24
N THR A 418 -11.69 -4.80 15.47
CA THR A 418 -12.10 -3.49 15.98
C THR A 418 -13.09 -2.78 15.05
N GLY A 419 -13.73 -1.75 15.56
CA GLY A 419 -14.64 -0.94 14.79
C GLY A 419 -15.88 -1.70 14.29
N LEU A 420 -16.45 -1.23 13.19
CA LEU A 420 -17.61 -1.87 12.55
C LEU A 420 -17.24 -3.12 11.73
N SER A 421 -16.12 -3.80 12.05
CA SER A 421 -15.70 -4.98 11.31
C SER A 421 -16.77 -6.06 11.32
N GLY A 422 -17.17 -6.48 10.12
CA GLY A 422 -18.23 -7.48 9.96
C GLY A 422 -19.65 -6.94 10.16
N PHE A 423 -19.87 -5.62 10.05
CA PHE A 423 -21.24 -5.08 10.01
C PHE A 423 -21.99 -5.59 8.77
N TYR A 424 -21.29 -5.72 7.64
CA TYR A 424 -21.84 -6.21 6.38
C TYR A 424 -21.20 -7.54 5.94
N ASP A 425 -21.92 -8.27 5.08
CA ASP A 425 -21.31 -9.24 4.18
C ASP A 425 -20.74 -8.55 2.92
N GLU A 426 -20.24 -9.33 1.97
CA GLU A 426 -19.70 -8.87 0.68
C GLU A 426 -20.73 -8.19 -0.23
N ASN A 427 -22.02 -8.30 0.07
CA ASN A 427 -23.14 -7.74 -0.67
C ASN A 427 -23.89 -6.64 0.12
N MET A 428 -23.24 -6.09 1.16
CA MET A 428 -23.79 -5.03 2.01
C MET A 428 -25.06 -5.44 2.79
N ARG A 429 -25.17 -6.72 3.13
CA ARG A 429 -26.25 -7.22 4.03
C ARG A 429 -25.74 -7.24 5.45
N CYS A 430 -26.55 -6.76 6.39
CA CYS A 430 -26.19 -6.73 7.82
C CYS A 430 -26.03 -8.14 8.38
N LEU A 431 -24.85 -8.46 8.93
CA LEU A 431 -24.53 -9.79 9.47
C LEU A 431 -25.15 -10.04 10.85
N PHE A 432 -25.60 -9.02 11.56
CA PHE A 432 -26.12 -9.15 12.93
C PHE A 432 -27.62 -9.44 12.98
N MET A 433 -28.35 -9.33 11.86
CA MET A 433 -29.82 -9.43 11.85
C MET A 433 -30.38 -10.82 12.14
N ASN A 434 -29.66 -11.89 11.83
CA ASN A 434 -30.15 -13.28 11.96
C ASN A 434 -29.19 -14.16 12.77
N GLY A 435 -28.51 -13.56 13.74
CA GLY A 435 -27.42 -14.18 14.49
C GLY A 435 -26.06 -14.00 13.79
N PHE A 436 -25.07 -13.56 14.56
CA PHE A 436 -23.74 -13.32 14.03
C PHE A 436 -23.04 -14.66 13.70
N PRO A 437 -22.61 -14.88 12.45
CA PRO A 437 -22.06 -16.17 12.04
C PRO A 437 -20.82 -16.61 12.82
N LEU A 438 -20.03 -15.67 13.34
CA LEU A 438 -18.81 -15.94 14.12
C LEU A 438 -19.02 -15.82 15.63
N LYS A 439 -20.27 -15.82 16.14
CA LYS A 439 -20.58 -15.69 17.55
C LYS A 439 -19.75 -16.60 18.45
N SER A 440 -19.64 -17.88 18.10
CA SER A 440 -18.88 -18.85 18.91
C SER A 440 -17.37 -18.56 18.90
N CYS A 441 -16.84 -18.11 17.77
CA CYS A 441 -15.43 -17.75 17.64
C CYS A 441 -15.11 -16.42 18.34
N PHE A 442 -15.98 -15.41 18.19
CA PHE A 442 -15.77 -14.07 18.77
C PHE A 442 -16.23 -13.97 20.24
N GLY A 443 -17.06 -14.91 20.70
CA GLY A 443 -17.51 -14.98 22.08
C GLY A 443 -18.64 -14.01 22.45
N ALA A 444 -19.26 -13.36 21.46
CA ALA A 444 -20.36 -12.42 21.70
C ALA A 444 -21.19 -12.19 20.42
N GLU A 445 -22.31 -11.49 20.59
CA GLU A 445 -23.10 -10.87 19.52
C GLU A 445 -23.19 -9.37 19.75
N VAL A 446 -23.31 -8.59 18.68
CA VAL A 446 -23.64 -7.16 18.79
C VAL A 446 -25.15 -7.03 18.95
N SER A 447 -25.59 -6.36 20.01
CA SER A 447 -27.00 -6.02 20.19
C SER A 447 -27.38 -4.73 19.48
N GLU A 448 -26.48 -3.76 19.50
CA GLU A 448 -26.74 -2.43 18.94
C GLU A 448 -25.44 -1.65 18.68
N PHE A 449 -25.48 -0.72 17.73
CA PHE A 449 -24.52 0.34 17.58
C PHE A 449 -25.21 1.68 17.86
N LYS A 450 -24.74 2.41 18.87
CA LYS A 450 -25.25 3.74 19.21
C LYS A 450 -24.29 4.83 18.72
N VAL A 451 -24.84 5.91 18.19
CA VAL A 451 -24.04 7.12 17.94
C VAL A 451 -23.73 7.76 19.30
N ALA A 452 -22.47 7.73 19.70
CA ALA A 452 -22.03 8.23 21.00
C ALA A 452 -21.45 9.65 20.92
N GLY A 453 -21.25 10.18 19.73
CA GLY A 453 -20.66 11.49 19.47
C GLY A 453 -19.47 11.40 18.53
N GLU A 454 -19.00 12.56 18.04
CA GLU A 454 -17.88 12.58 17.10
C GLU A 454 -16.65 11.90 17.70
N TYR A 455 -16.35 12.20 18.97
CA TYR A 455 -15.29 11.51 19.74
C TYR A 455 -15.76 11.25 21.15
N PHE A 456 -15.42 10.07 21.66
CA PHE A 456 -15.70 9.68 23.02
C PHE A 456 -14.60 8.76 23.55
N THR A 457 -14.57 8.57 24.87
CA THR A 457 -13.67 7.61 25.50
C THR A 457 -14.45 6.34 25.78
N LEU A 458 -13.97 5.21 25.25
CA LEU A 458 -14.51 3.89 25.48
C LEU A 458 -13.85 3.30 26.73
N GLY A 459 -14.65 2.90 27.71
CA GLY A 459 -14.15 2.53 29.02
C GLY A 459 -13.45 3.70 29.71
N GLU A 460 -12.24 3.48 30.22
CA GLU A 460 -11.49 4.52 30.95
C GLU A 460 -10.43 5.21 30.08
N GLU A 461 -10.00 4.61 28.96
CA GLU A 461 -8.78 5.04 28.28
C GLU A 461 -8.88 5.17 26.77
N LEU A 462 -9.65 4.30 26.07
CA LEU A 462 -9.55 4.21 24.62
C LEU A 462 -10.34 5.30 23.91
N PRO A 463 -9.71 6.18 23.11
CA PRO A 463 -10.44 7.08 22.25
C PRO A 463 -11.18 6.29 21.18
N ALA A 464 -12.44 6.62 20.95
CA ALA A 464 -13.25 6.03 19.90
C ALA A 464 -13.99 7.11 19.12
N HIS A 465 -14.48 6.76 17.94
CA HIS A 465 -15.12 7.71 17.04
C HIS A 465 -16.50 7.22 16.62
N LEU A 466 -17.49 8.09 16.76
CA LEU A 466 -18.84 8.04 16.26
C LEU A 466 -19.70 6.90 16.85
N TRP A 467 -19.32 5.63 16.69
CA TRP A 467 -20.16 4.49 17.07
C TRP A 467 -19.64 3.74 18.29
N ARG A 468 -20.54 3.53 19.24
CA ARG A 468 -20.36 2.64 20.37
C ARG A 468 -21.09 1.33 20.09
N GLY A 469 -20.34 0.25 19.93
CA GLY A 469 -20.90 -1.10 19.82
C GLY A 469 -21.20 -1.67 21.20
N ILE A 470 -22.37 -2.32 21.35
CA ILE A 470 -22.82 -2.97 22.57
C ILE A 470 -22.86 -4.47 22.32
N LEU A 471 -22.16 -5.23 23.18
CA LEU A 471 -22.05 -6.66 23.06
C LEU A 471 -22.96 -7.40 24.06
N VAL A 472 -23.50 -8.53 23.63
CA VAL A 472 -24.08 -9.56 24.48
C VAL A 472 -23.10 -10.74 24.51
N PRO A 473 -22.35 -10.92 25.59
CA PRO A 473 -21.37 -12.00 25.70
C PRO A 473 -22.04 -13.37 25.61
N ALA A 474 -21.39 -14.30 24.93
CA ALA A 474 -21.74 -15.71 24.90
C ALA A 474 -20.94 -16.54 25.96
N SER A 475 -19.93 -15.90 26.58
CA SER A 475 -19.08 -16.43 27.64
C SER A 475 -18.86 -15.37 28.72
N ASP A 476 -18.32 -15.76 29.87
CA ASP A 476 -18.16 -14.88 31.04
C ASP A 476 -16.94 -13.94 30.93
N GLU A 477 -16.16 -13.94 29.85
CA GLU A 477 -14.95 -13.13 29.72
C GLU A 477 -15.23 -11.74 29.11
N THR A 478 -15.80 -10.85 29.91
CA THR A 478 -15.90 -9.43 29.58
C THR A 478 -14.54 -8.74 29.77
N MET A 479 -14.01 -8.13 28.71
CA MET A 479 -12.75 -7.38 28.75
C MET A 479 -12.95 -5.93 29.19
N MET A 480 -14.05 -5.31 28.78
CA MET A 480 -14.33 -3.89 29.04
C MET A 480 -15.84 -3.65 29.12
N THR A 481 -16.24 -2.81 30.07
CA THR A 481 -17.58 -2.23 30.14
C THR A 481 -17.52 -0.73 29.96
N ASP A 482 -18.57 -0.13 29.40
CA ASP A 482 -18.73 1.30 29.23
C ASP A 482 -20.18 1.69 29.49
N GLY A 483 -20.42 2.57 30.48
CA GLY A 483 -21.77 2.97 30.87
C GLY A 483 -22.69 1.82 31.32
N GLY A 484 -22.12 0.70 31.79
CA GLY A 484 -22.85 -0.52 32.19
C GLY A 484 -23.07 -1.54 31.06
N ASP A 485 -22.81 -1.17 29.82
CA ASP A 485 -22.87 -2.09 28.66
C ASP A 485 -21.51 -2.76 28.44
N VAL A 486 -21.50 -4.00 27.90
CA VAL A 486 -20.24 -4.66 27.50
C VAL A 486 -19.75 -4.04 26.18
N ALA A 487 -18.55 -3.48 26.22
CA ALA A 487 -17.93 -2.75 25.10
C ALA A 487 -16.79 -3.52 24.40
N ALA A 488 -16.21 -4.52 25.09
CA ALA A 488 -15.20 -5.41 24.53
C ALA A 488 -15.21 -6.77 25.20
N VAL A 489 -14.88 -7.81 24.44
CA VAL A 489 -14.74 -9.18 24.92
C VAL A 489 -13.42 -9.79 24.49
N ARG A 490 -12.96 -10.75 25.30
CA ARG A 490 -11.87 -11.65 24.98
C ARG A 490 -12.41 -13.06 24.99
N ASN A 491 -12.20 -13.81 23.94
CA ASN A 491 -12.70 -15.18 23.84
C ASN A 491 -11.60 -16.15 23.42
N ARG A 492 -11.49 -17.27 24.14
CA ARG A 492 -10.65 -18.38 23.72
C ARG A 492 -11.43 -19.31 22.81
N TYR A 493 -10.86 -19.61 21.65
CA TYR A 493 -11.48 -20.51 20.68
C TYR A 493 -10.45 -21.51 20.15
N GLY A 494 -10.61 -22.78 20.49
CA GLY A 494 -9.60 -23.78 20.23
C GLY A 494 -8.28 -23.48 20.97
N ARG A 495 -7.19 -23.32 20.25
CA ARG A 495 -5.87 -22.98 20.81
C ARG A 495 -5.55 -21.48 20.76
N GLY A 496 -6.37 -20.68 20.10
CA GLY A 496 -6.17 -19.27 19.91
C GLY A 496 -7.13 -18.39 20.69
N GLU A 497 -7.13 -17.12 20.37
CA GLU A 497 -7.84 -16.07 21.09
C GLU A 497 -8.37 -15.00 20.13
N VAL A 498 -9.55 -14.48 20.44
CA VAL A 498 -10.11 -13.29 19.78
C VAL A 498 -10.24 -12.17 20.82
N VAL A 499 -9.81 -10.97 20.44
CA VAL A 499 -10.12 -9.71 21.14
C VAL A 499 -11.03 -8.91 20.23
N TRP A 500 -12.25 -8.61 20.69
CA TRP A 500 -13.23 -7.88 19.90
C TRP A 500 -13.68 -6.59 20.58
N VAL A 501 -13.45 -5.46 19.88
CA VAL A 501 -13.83 -4.10 20.31
C VAL A 501 -14.68 -3.48 19.19
N PRO A 502 -16.01 -3.63 19.18
CA PRO A 502 -16.86 -3.17 18.08
C PRO A 502 -17.10 -1.66 18.07
N SER A 503 -16.08 -0.88 18.39
CA SER A 503 -16.06 0.59 18.32
C SER A 503 -14.80 1.05 17.59
N PRO A 504 -14.86 2.10 16.74
CA PRO A 504 -13.73 2.55 15.93
C PRO A 504 -12.65 3.25 16.76
N ILE A 505 -11.86 2.48 17.50
CA ILE A 505 -10.80 3.00 18.38
C ILE A 505 -9.62 3.56 17.58
N GLU A 506 -9.33 3.01 16.40
CA GLU A 506 -8.27 3.50 15.53
C GLU A 506 -8.59 4.91 15.00
N LEU A 507 -9.83 5.16 14.58
CA LEU A 507 -10.26 6.51 14.16
C LEU A 507 -10.24 7.48 15.34
N GLY A 508 -10.63 7.03 16.52
CA GLY A 508 -10.48 7.82 17.74
C GLY A 508 -9.03 8.20 18.03
N GLY A 509 -8.11 7.23 17.96
CA GLY A 509 -6.68 7.46 18.11
C GLY A 509 -6.11 8.39 17.05
N TYR A 510 -6.40 8.13 15.79
CA TYR A 510 -5.94 8.92 14.64
C TYR A 510 -6.30 10.40 14.76
N HIS A 511 -7.50 10.72 15.20
CA HIS A 511 -7.99 12.10 15.25
C HIS A 511 -7.72 12.81 16.58
N ARG A 512 -7.43 12.08 17.65
CA ARG A 512 -7.31 12.65 19.00
C ARG A 512 -5.99 12.38 19.68
N ASP A 513 -5.71 11.10 19.98
CA ASP A 513 -4.54 10.73 20.77
C ASP A 513 -4.14 9.28 20.47
N MET A 514 -2.97 9.13 19.88
CA MET A 514 -2.39 7.82 19.56
C MET A 514 -1.81 7.11 20.78
N VAL A 515 -1.58 7.78 21.92
CA VAL A 515 -0.92 7.18 23.08
C VAL A 515 -1.71 6.01 23.66
N PRO A 516 -3.02 6.16 23.97
CA PRO A 516 -3.82 5.03 24.47
C PRO A 516 -3.97 3.91 23.46
N LEU A 517 -4.09 4.21 22.16
CA LEU A 517 -4.15 3.23 21.09
C LEU A 517 -2.83 2.45 20.99
N THR A 518 -1.69 3.14 21.09
CA THR A 518 -0.36 2.53 21.13
C THR A 518 -0.20 1.60 22.35
N ALA A 519 -0.71 2.01 23.52
CA ALA A 519 -0.70 1.18 24.71
C ALA A 519 -1.59 -0.08 24.54
N PHE A 520 -2.78 0.07 23.94
CA PHE A 520 -3.68 -1.04 23.63
C PHE A 520 -2.99 -2.07 22.74
N TYR A 521 -2.46 -1.67 21.57
CA TYR A 521 -1.75 -2.58 20.68
C TYR A 521 -0.46 -3.14 21.30
N GLY A 522 0.26 -2.34 22.09
CA GLY A 522 1.42 -2.81 22.85
C GLY A 522 1.10 -3.92 23.84
N ARG A 523 -0.08 -3.89 24.44
CA ARG A 523 -0.57 -4.93 25.34
C ARG A 523 -1.06 -6.15 24.55
N GLU A 524 -1.92 -5.92 23.56
CA GLU A 524 -2.54 -7.01 22.80
C GLU A 524 -1.57 -7.73 21.85
N CYS A 525 -0.53 -7.07 21.36
CA CYS A 525 0.50 -7.65 20.51
C CYS A 525 1.81 -7.96 21.27
N ARG A 526 1.80 -8.03 22.60
CA ARG A 526 3.01 -8.16 23.41
C ARG A 526 3.90 -9.33 23.00
N ASP A 527 3.34 -10.53 22.87
CA ASP A 527 4.10 -11.73 22.52
C ASP A 527 4.74 -11.60 21.14
N ALA A 528 4.01 -11.02 20.21
CA ALA A 528 4.47 -10.74 18.86
C ALA A 528 5.62 -9.71 18.84
N ILE A 529 5.49 -8.62 19.62
CA ILE A 529 6.52 -7.60 19.75
C ILE A 529 7.79 -8.17 20.40
N ASP A 530 7.65 -8.99 21.45
CA ASP A 530 8.75 -9.60 22.16
C ASP A 530 9.46 -10.69 21.32
N ALA A 531 8.75 -11.35 20.40
CA ALA A 531 9.29 -12.33 19.47
C ALA A 531 10.01 -11.70 18.25
N ALA A 532 9.83 -10.39 18.01
CA ALA A 532 10.44 -9.70 16.87
C ALA A 532 11.98 -9.70 16.96
N PRO A 533 12.70 -9.78 15.82
CA PRO A 533 14.17 -9.74 15.80
C PRO A 533 14.78 -8.47 16.40
N ALA A 534 14.05 -7.35 16.28
CA ALA A 534 14.34 -6.10 16.97
C ALA A 534 13.03 -5.41 17.33
N SER A 535 13.01 -4.71 18.47
CA SER A 535 11.90 -3.88 18.94
C SER A 535 12.41 -2.79 19.85
N PHE A 536 11.58 -1.80 20.16
CA PHE A 536 11.89 -0.81 21.19
C PHE A 536 11.58 -1.36 22.58
N ARG A 537 12.31 -0.90 23.59
CA ARG A 537 12.03 -1.28 24.99
C ARG A 537 10.76 -0.61 25.52
N THR A 538 10.53 0.60 25.10
CA THR A 538 9.35 1.44 25.37
C THR A 538 8.82 1.95 24.03
N PRO A 539 7.53 2.27 23.91
CA PRO A 539 7.03 2.84 22.67
C PRO A 539 7.68 4.20 22.40
N GLU A 540 8.04 4.42 21.15
CA GLU A 540 8.69 5.63 20.65
C GLU A 540 7.81 6.26 19.56
N PRO A 541 6.81 7.06 19.92
CA PRO A 541 6.05 7.84 18.96
C PRO A 541 6.99 8.67 18.10
N ASP A 542 6.62 8.90 16.84
CA ASP A 542 7.44 9.65 15.89
C ASP A 542 8.81 9.04 15.55
N VAL A 543 9.03 7.77 15.87
CA VAL A 543 10.18 7.01 15.40
C VAL A 543 9.69 5.79 14.63
N LEU A 544 10.11 5.69 13.38
CA LEU A 544 9.86 4.50 12.56
C LEU A 544 11.12 3.64 12.51
N MET A 545 11.00 2.35 12.81
CA MET A 545 12.08 1.39 12.59
C MET A 545 11.66 0.30 11.62
N ARG A 546 12.46 0.11 10.57
CA ARG A 546 12.36 -1.03 9.66
C ARG A 546 13.53 -1.97 9.91
N THR A 547 13.23 -3.24 9.94
CA THR A 547 14.24 -4.29 10.21
C THR A 547 14.36 -5.22 9.01
N MET A 548 15.60 -5.44 8.58
CA MET A 548 15.95 -6.44 7.58
C MET A 548 16.87 -7.48 8.20
N ARG A 549 16.83 -8.70 7.70
CA ARG A 549 17.71 -9.77 8.17
C ARG A 549 18.24 -10.68 7.07
N LYS A 550 19.40 -11.23 7.29
CA LYS A 550 19.93 -12.44 6.66
C LYS A 550 20.69 -13.26 7.72
N GLU A 551 21.21 -14.41 7.36
CA GLU A 551 21.94 -15.24 8.32
C GLU A 551 23.08 -14.45 8.99
N GLY A 552 23.10 -14.45 10.33
CA GLY A 552 24.12 -13.79 11.15
C GLY A 552 24.06 -12.26 11.20
N VAL A 553 23.21 -11.61 10.42
CA VAL A 553 23.14 -10.14 10.30
C VAL A 553 21.71 -9.63 10.45
N LEU A 554 21.57 -8.60 11.26
CA LEU A 554 20.37 -7.77 11.38
C LEU A 554 20.70 -6.35 10.93
N THR A 555 19.85 -5.72 10.16
CA THR A 555 20.00 -4.33 9.75
C THR A 555 18.74 -3.55 10.13
N THR A 556 18.91 -2.46 10.88
CA THR A 556 17.80 -1.56 11.23
C THR A 556 17.96 -0.24 10.49
N VAL A 557 16.88 0.22 9.90
CA VAL A 557 16.71 1.58 9.42
C VAL A 557 15.83 2.29 10.44
N ILE A 558 16.35 3.33 11.06
CA ILE A 558 15.66 4.11 12.10
C ILE A 558 15.46 5.52 11.57
N VAL A 559 14.21 5.95 11.48
CA VAL A 559 13.81 7.28 11.07
C VAL A 559 13.28 8.02 12.28
N ASN A 560 13.99 9.04 12.72
CA ASN A 560 13.55 9.95 13.75
C ASN A 560 12.80 11.12 13.10
N LYS A 561 11.50 11.18 13.28
CA LYS A 561 10.60 12.23 12.75
C LYS A 561 10.48 13.44 13.71
N ARG A 562 11.16 13.42 14.86
CA ARG A 562 11.11 14.48 15.88
C ARG A 562 11.98 15.66 15.47
N PRO A 563 11.63 16.89 15.89
CA PRO A 563 12.46 18.08 15.67
C PRO A 563 13.72 18.11 16.55
N GLU A 564 13.86 17.16 17.48
CA GLU A 564 15.03 16.96 18.35
C GLU A 564 15.64 15.58 18.15
N SER A 565 16.88 15.41 18.59
CA SER A 565 17.55 14.10 18.59
C SER A 565 16.83 13.10 19.49
N ALA A 566 16.66 11.87 19.03
CA ALA A 566 16.02 10.80 19.78
C ALA A 566 17.04 9.75 20.22
N ALA A 567 17.06 9.43 21.50
CA ALA A 567 17.87 8.36 22.10
C ALA A 567 16.97 7.14 22.37
N ILE A 568 17.06 6.14 21.51
CA ILE A 568 16.14 5.01 21.43
C ILE A 568 16.81 3.77 21.99
N ARG A 569 16.16 3.04 22.89
CA ARG A 569 16.66 1.77 23.45
C ARG A 569 16.03 0.60 22.72
N LEU A 570 16.89 -0.18 22.05
CA LEU A 570 16.48 -1.35 21.29
C LEU A 570 16.56 -2.64 22.12
N ARG A 571 15.77 -3.63 21.72
CA ARG A 571 15.97 -5.04 21.97
C ARG A 571 16.43 -5.63 20.64
N THR A 572 17.61 -6.21 20.57
CA THR A 572 18.16 -6.79 19.33
C THR A 572 18.47 -8.29 19.51
N GLY A 573 17.92 -8.90 20.57
CA GLY A 573 18.13 -10.32 20.87
C GLY A 573 19.62 -10.68 20.95
N ARG A 574 20.05 -11.61 20.10
CA ARG A 574 21.45 -12.10 20.06
C ARG A 574 22.40 -11.22 19.23
N TYR A 575 21.93 -10.14 18.66
CA TYR A 575 22.76 -9.24 17.83
C TYR A 575 23.28 -8.11 18.70
N GLY A 576 24.56 -8.13 19.05
CA GLY A 576 25.15 -7.26 20.06
C GLY A 576 26.17 -6.24 19.54
N VAL A 577 26.74 -6.44 18.35
CA VAL A 577 27.81 -5.59 17.81
C VAL A 577 27.25 -4.67 16.73
N PRO A 578 27.04 -3.37 17.05
CA PRO A 578 26.49 -2.41 16.10
C PRO A 578 27.56 -1.71 15.28
N ARG A 579 27.22 -1.38 14.01
CA ARG A 579 27.99 -0.52 13.14
C ARG A 579 27.05 0.40 12.33
N VAL A 580 27.20 1.70 12.51
CA VAL A 580 26.48 2.69 11.71
C VAL A 580 27.10 2.74 10.31
N ILE A 581 26.32 2.56 9.28
CA ILE A 581 26.75 2.60 7.88
C ILE A 581 26.21 3.81 7.12
N TYR A 582 25.17 4.43 7.66
CA TYR A 582 24.58 5.66 7.13
C TYR A 582 23.93 6.48 8.25
N GLY A 583 23.99 7.82 8.09
CA GLY A 583 23.28 8.78 8.92
C GLY A 583 24.11 9.35 10.08
N ASP A 584 23.60 10.43 10.67
CA ASP A 584 24.14 11.04 11.88
C ASP A 584 23.56 10.32 13.10
N ALA A 585 24.26 9.30 13.54
CA ALA A 585 23.84 8.50 14.69
C ALA A 585 25.03 8.02 15.51
N SER A 586 24.81 7.87 16.81
CA SER A 586 25.73 7.24 17.73
C SER A 586 25.08 6.01 18.39
N VAL A 587 25.91 4.99 18.68
CA VAL A 587 25.42 3.76 19.31
C VAL A 587 26.24 3.47 20.56
N LYS A 588 25.55 3.25 21.69
CA LYS A 588 26.14 2.79 22.95
C LYS A 588 25.40 1.55 23.44
N GLY A 589 26.00 0.37 23.25
CA GLY A 589 25.31 -0.89 23.50
C GLY A 589 24.06 -1.01 22.62
N ALA A 590 22.89 -1.16 23.22
CA ALA A 590 21.61 -1.22 22.54
C ALA A 590 20.90 0.15 22.41
N GLN A 591 21.52 1.24 22.82
CA GLN A 591 20.96 2.58 22.65
C GLN A 591 21.49 3.22 21.37
N VAL A 592 20.59 3.63 20.49
CA VAL A 592 20.88 4.37 19.25
C VAL A 592 20.36 5.79 19.41
N THR A 593 21.22 6.77 19.21
CA THR A 593 20.81 8.18 19.16
C THR A 593 20.82 8.63 17.70
N VAL A 594 19.69 9.12 17.20
CA VAL A 594 19.53 9.62 15.83
C VAL A 594 19.23 11.10 15.88
N GLY A 595 19.90 11.89 15.04
CA GLY A 595 19.70 13.34 14.96
C GLY A 595 18.26 13.75 14.64
N ALA A 596 17.95 15.01 14.92
CA ALA A 596 16.63 15.62 14.66
C ALA A 596 16.25 15.52 13.16
N ASP A 597 15.05 15.02 12.87
CA ASP A 597 14.54 14.84 11.49
C ASP A 597 15.56 14.14 10.57
N ARG A 598 16.18 13.05 11.05
CA ARG A 598 17.19 12.26 10.32
C ARG A 598 16.84 10.78 10.34
N CYS A 599 17.55 10.05 9.51
CA CYS A 599 17.54 8.60 9.58
C CYS A 599 18.95 8.03 9.70
N ALA A 600 19.02 6.81 10.23
CA ALA A 600 20.25 6.06 10.36
C ALA A 600 20.06 4.61 9.93
N VAL A 601 21.13 4.02 9.40
CA VAL A 601 21.20 2.59 9.09
C VAL A 601 22.28 1.96 9.95
N VAL A 602 21.86 1.00 10.79
CA VAL A 602 22.73 0.30 11.71
C VAL A 602 22.71 -1.20 11.38
N VAL A 603 23.88 -1.74 11.15
CA VAL A 603 24.11 -3.18 10.96
C VAL A 603 24.53 -3.77 12.30
N TRP A 604 23.89 -4.86 12.69
CA TRP A 604 24.14 -5.59 13.94
C TRP A 604 24.64 -6.99 13.59
N SER A 605 25.76 -7.38 14.14
CA SER A 605 26.29 -8.75 14.07
C SER A 605 26.16 -9.47 15.42
N ARG A 606 26.30 -10.80 15.37
CA ARG A 606 26.29 -11.64 16.58
C ARG A 606 27.53 -11.41 17.43
#